data_8c378b89c47056e9fc3ba0eda3f34446
#
_entry.id   8c378b89c47056e9fc3ba0eda3f34446
#
_cell.length_a   1.000
_cell.length_b   1.000
_cell.length_c   1.000
_cell.angle_alpha   90.00
_cell.angle_beta   90.00
_cell.angle_gamma   90.00
#
_symmetry.space_group_name_H-M   'P 1'
#
loop_
_entity.id
_entity.type
_entity.pdbx_description
1 polymer ?
#
loop_
_entity_poly.entity_id
_entity_poly.type
_entity_poly.pdbx_seq_one_letter_code
_entity_poly.pdbx_strand_id
1 'polypeptide(L)'
;MFGRILILYLFVISACVPSHYLSGEVVRIADGDTFTLLVGEQQHRIRLHGVDCPEKGQPYSRVATQFTKDLLASGKVKVQQVDTDRYGRVVGIVLINDTLNLNERLLEAGLAWHYKSYDRNAQWAKLEKDAKAARRGLWIEPGEIAPWEWRKRQRAERD
;
A
#
# COMPACT_ATOMS: atom_id res chain seq x y z
N MET A 1 -8.26 -59.18 26.56
CA MET A 1 -7.13 -58.39 26.00
C MET A 1 -7.73 -57.13 25.43
N PHE A 2 -7.79 -56.03 26.21
CA PHE A 2 -8.36 -54.73 25.76
C PHE A 2 -7.24 -53.80 25.35
N GLY A 3 -7.12 -53.53 24.03
CA GLY A 3 -6.17 -52.58 23.49
C GLY A 3 -6.62 -51.15 23.77
N ARG A 4 -5.83 -50.39 24.52
CA ARG A 4 -6.03 -48.97 24.76
C ARG A 4 -5.52 -48.19 23.54
N ILE A 5 -6.44 -47.59 22.78
CA ILE A 5 -6.09 -46.64 21.71
C ILE A 5 -5.70 -45.30 22.37
N LEU A 6 -4.41 -44.94 22.26
CA LEU A 6 -3.89 -43.64 22.69
C LEU A 6 -4.15 -42.63 21.57
N ILE A 7 -5.15 -41.75 21.76
CA ILE A 7 -5.41 -40.64 20.83
C ILE A 7 -4.46 -39.52 21.18
N LEU A 8 -3.45 -39.32 20.31
CA LEU A 8 -2.49 -38.20 20.40
C LEU A 8 -3.15 -36.94 19.88
N TYR A 9 -3.54 -36.03 20.76
CA TYR A 9 -4.01 -34.67 20.36
C TYR A 9 -2.84 -33.84 19.93
N LEU A 10 -2.73 -33.59 18.63
CA LEU A 10 -1.75 -32.67 18.07
C LEU A 10 -2.26 -31.21 18.28
N PHE A 11 -1.74 -30.51 19.29
CA PHE A 11 -2.00 -29.09 19.49
C PHE A 11 -1.23 -28.32 18.43
N VAL A 12 -1.92 -27.83 17.38
CA VAL A 12 -1.37 -26.86 16.44
C VAL A 12 -1.38 -25.51 17.12
N ILE A 13 -0.22 -25.10 17.68
CA ILE A 13 -0.02 -23.74 18.18
C ILE A 13 0.10 -22.83 16.95
N SER A 14 -0.98 -22.16 16.58
CA SER A 14 -0.93 -21.07 15.60
C SER A 14 -0.12 -19.91 16.21
N ALA A 15 1.13 -19.79 15.78
CA ALA A 15 1.97 -18.67 16.19
C ALA A 15 1.38 -17.39 15.57
N CYS A 16 0.70 -16.58 16.37
CA CYS A 16 0.31 -15.23 16.01
C CYS A 16 1.59 -14.40 15.88
N VAL A 17 2.03 -14.13 14.65
CA VAL A 17 3.15 -13.21 14.40
C VAL A 17 2.68 -11.81 14.82
N PRO A 18 3.33 -11.15 15.80
CA PRO A 18 2.90 -9.83 16.22
C PRO A 18 3.06 -8.85 15.05
N SER A 19 1.96 -8.23 14.65
CA SER A 19 1.98 -7.18 13.64
C SER A 19 2.75 -5.99 14.20
N HIS A 20 3.84 -5.60 13.53
CA HIS A 20 4.62 -4.44 13.92
C HIS A 20 3.96 -3.16 13.40
N TYR A 21 3.59 -2.26 14.32
CA TYR A 21 2.98 -0.98 14.00
C TYR A 21 3.93 0.17 14.30
N LEU A 22 3.99 1.13 13.37
CA LEU A 22 4.63 2.42 13.57
C LEU A 22 3.55 3.50 13.66
N SER A 23 3.65 4.39 14.64
CA SER A 23 2.75 5.55 14.76
C SER A 23 3.57 6.80 14.99
N GLY A 24 3.26 7.87 14.25
CA GLY A 24 4.04 9.09 14.32
C GLY A 24 3.43 10.21 13.49
N GLU A 25 4.24 11.23 13.25
CA GLU A 25 3.89 12.42 12.48
C GLU A 25 4.42 12.31 11.04
N VAL A 26 3.62 12.72 10.05
CA VAL A 26 4.05 12.80 8.66
C VAL A 26 4.83 14.10 8.44
N VAL A 27 6.12 13.98 8.19
CA VAL A 27 7.02 15.14 8.03
C VAL A 27 7.35 15.47 6.57
N ARG A 28 7.10 14.53 5.64
CA ARG A 28 7.35 14.74 4.21
C ARG A 28 6.51 13.79 3.38
N ILE A 29 5.98 14.28 2.26
CA ILE A 29 5.33 13.46 1.23
C ILE A 29 6.17 13.56 -0.05
N ALA A 30 6.58 12.41 -0.59
CA ALA A 30 7.39 12.32 -1.80
C ALA A 30 6.52 12.23 -3.06
N ASP A 31 5.50 11.36 -3.00
CA ASP A 31 4.53 11.10 -4.08
C ASP A 31 3.24 10.49 -3.50
N GLY A 32 2.38 9.94 -4.37
CA GLY A 32 1.07 9.40 -3.95
C GLY A 32 1.14 8.18 -3.03
N ASP A 33 2.24 7.44 -3.02
CA ASP A 33 2.38 6.20 -2.25
C ASP A 33 3.65 6.13 -1.40
N THR A 34 4.39 7.23 -1.31
CA THR A 34 5.63 7.30 -0.52
C THR A 34 5.68 8.57 0.32
N PHE A 35 5.88 8.41 1.63
CA PHE A 35 6.04 9.52 2.57
C PHE A 35 7.04 9.18 3.68
N THR A 36 7.38 10.17 4.52
CA THR A 36 8.25 10.01 5.69
C THR A 36 7.45 10.20 6.95
N LEU A 37 7.50 9.20 7.84
CA LEU A 37 6.89 9.20 9.17
C LEU A 37 7.99 9.42 10.21
N LEU A 38 7.79 10.38 11.12
CA LEU A 38 8.63 10.60 12.28
C LEU A 38 8.05 9.85 13.47
N VAL A 39 8.80 8.88 14.01
CA VAL A 39 8.44 8.08 15.18
C VAL A 39 9.47 8.36 16.27
N GLY A 40 9.10 9.10 17.32
CA GLY A 40 10.07 9.65 18.23
C GLY A 40 11.06 10.57 17.52
N GLU A 41 12.34 10.25 17.54
CA GLU A 41 13.40 11.00 16.82
C GLU A 41 13.82 10.35 15.49
N GLN A 42 13.23 9.22 15.10
CA GLN A 42 13.61 8.47 13.92
C GLN A 42 12.67 8.71 12.76
N GLN A 43 13.25 8.97 11.59
CA GLN A 43 12.50 9.10 10.34
C GLN A 43 12.45 7.77 9.61
N HIS A 44 11.23 7.30 9.32
CA HIS A 44 10.96 6.10 8.54
C HIS A 44 10.37 6.49 7.19
N ARG A 45 11.01 6.07 6.10
CA ARG A 45 10.44 6.23 4.76
C ARG A 45 9.44 5.11 4.53
N ILE A 46 8.18 5.46 4.32
CA ILE A 46 7.07 4.54 4.15
C ILE A 46 6.73 4.42 2.66
N ARG A 47 6.52 3.18 2.19
CA ARG A 47 5.98 2.85 0.87
C ARG A 47 4.68 2.06 1.08
N LEU A 48 3.59 2.50 0.48
CA LEU A 48 2.31 1.80 0.58
C LEU A 48 2.44 0.39 -0.02
N HIS A 49 1.99 -0.62 0.73
CA HIS A 49 1.95 -2.00 0.27
C HIS A 49 0.91 -2.20 -0.83
N GLY A 50 1.20 -3.04 -1.81
CA GLY A 50 0.24 -3.57 -2.79
C GLY A 50 -0.40 -2.54 -3.73
N VAL A 51 -0.05 -1.26 -3.64
CA VAL A 51 -0.52 -0.21 -4.55
C VAL A 51 0.64 0.53 -5.20
N ASP A 52 0.41 1.07 -6.41
CA ASP A 52 1.42 1.82 -7.16
C ASP A 52 0.76 3.05 -7.78
N CYS A 53 1.12 4.23 -7.28
CA CYS A 53 0.62 5.50 -7.77
C CYS A 53 1.41 5.99 -9.00
N PRO A 54 0.84 6.88 -9.82
CA PRO A 54 1.55 7.48 -10.94
C PRO A 54 2.86 8.11 -10.52
N GLU A 55 3.92 7.83 -11.28
CA GLU A 55 5.24 8.42 -11.12
C GLU A 55 5.24 9.91 -11.45
N LYS A 56 6.21 10.64 -10.93
CA LYS A 56 6.41 12.05 -11.27
C LYS A 56 6.53 12.22 -12.79
N GLY A 57 5.68 13.07 -13.37
CA GLY A 57 5.58 13.28 -14.81
C GLY A 57 4.51 12.45 -15.51
N GLN A 58 3.96 11.43 -14.87
CA GLN A 58 2.76 10.76 -15.38
C GLN A 58 1.49 11.61 -15.12
N PRO A 59 0.46 11.47 -15.96
CA PRO A 59 -0.88 11.98 -15.65
C PRO A 59 -1.33 11.55 -14.25
N TYR A 60 -2.08 12.41 -13.57
CA TYR A 60 -2.59 12.18 -12.22
C TYR A 60 -1.55 12.05 -11.08
N SER A 61 -0.24 12.12 -11.33
CA SER A 61 0.77 12.03 -10.26
C SER A 61 0.59 13.11 -9.18
N ARG A 62 0.29 14.35 -9.60
CA ARG A 62 0.02 15.46 -8.67
C ARG A 62 -1.30 15.27 -7.91
N VAL A 63 -2.33 14.73 -8.58
CA VAL A 63 -3.64 14.48 -7.98
C VAL A 63 -3.52 13.39 -6.91
N ALA A 64 -2.84 12.28 -7.20
CA ALA A 64 -2.58 11.20 -6.24
C ALA A 64 -1.77 11.72 -5.03
N THR A 65 -0.72 12.51 -5.28
CA THR A 65 0.09 13.11 -4.20
C THR A 65 -0.73 14.04 -3.32
N GLN A 66 -1.57 14.90 -3.90
CA GLN A 66 -2.44 15.80 -3.14
C GLN A 66 -3.48 15.03 -2.33
N PHE A 67 -4.11 14.02 -2.93
CA PHE A 67 -5.08 13.16 -2.25
C PHE A 67 -4.47 12.48 -1.01
N THR A 68 -3.28 11.90 -1.17
CA THR A 68 -2.53 11.30 -0.05
C THR A 68 -2.21 12.34 1.03
N LYS A 69 -1.77 13.55 0.63
CA LYS A 69 -1.48 14.64 1.56
C LYS A 69 -2.70 15.04 2.39
N ASP A 70 -3.84 15.20 1.74
CA ASP A 70 -5.08 15.63 2.39
C ASP A 70 -5.58 14.58 3.40
N LEU A 71 -5.49 13.29 3.03
CA LEU A 71 -5.86 12.21 3.93
C LEU A 71 -4.88 12.07 5.11
N LEU A 72 -3.58 12.13 4.87
CA LEU A 72 -2.58 12.03 5.96
C LEU A 72 -2.64 13.21 6.92
N ALA A 73 -3.06 14.40 6.46
CA ALA A 73 -3.27 15.58 7.31
C ALA A 73 -4.55 15.50 8.14
N SER A 74 -5.48 14.60 7.83
CA SER A 74 -6.80 14.52 8.48
C SER A 74 -6.82 13.81 9.82
N GLY A 75 -5.70 13.19 10.25
CA GLY A 75 -5.71 12.44 11.49
C GLY A 75 -4.41 11.76 11.87
N LYS A 76 -4.50 10.90 12.90
CA LYS A 76 -3.36 10.12 13.39
C LYS A 76 -2.99 9.02 12.39
N VAL A 77 -1.71 8.93 12.05
CA VAL A 77 -1.19 7.96 11.09
C VAL A 77 -0.57 6.76 11.82
N LYS A 78 -1.00 5.58 11.43
CA LYS A 78 -0.49 4.29 11.91
C LYS A 78 -0.15 3.41 10.71
N VAL A 79 1.03 2.86 10.69
CA VAL A 79 1.54 1.99 9.62
C VAL A 79 1.66 0.58 10.15
N GLN A 80 0.90 -0.35 9.60
CA GLN A 80 1.12 -1.78 9.79
C GLN A 80 2.23 -2.21 8.85
N GLN A 81 3.41 -2.48 9.40
CA GLN A 81 4.53 -2.96 8.61
C GLN A 81 4.26 -4.37 8.09
N VAL A 82 4.40 -4.54 6.78
CA VAL A 82 4.28 -5.82 6.07
C VAL A 82 5.67 -6.33 5.70
N ASP A 83 6.57 -5.43 5.27
CA ASP A 83 7.89 -5.77 4.77
C ASP A 83 8.85 -4.57 4.90
N THR A 84 10.12 -4.78 4.55
CA THR A 84 11.11 -3.73 4.32
C THR A 84 11.76 -3.98 2.97
N ASP A 85 11.70 -3.00 2.07
CA ASP A 85 12.26 -3.19 0.74
C ASP A 85 13.79 -3.04 0.70
N ARG A 86 14.38 -3.38 -0.45
CA ARG A 86 15.84 -3.31 -0.68
C ARG A 86 16.45 -1.90 -0.55
N TYR A 87 15.61 -0.86 -0.49
CA TYR A 87 16.03 0.54 -0.28
C TYR A 87 15.87 1.00 1.17
N GLY A 88 15.51 0.08 2.08
CA GLY A 88 15.28 0.36 3.50
C GLY A 88 13.95 1.08 3.79
N ARG A 89 13.00 1.13 2.84
CA ARG A 89 11.68 1.68 3.09
C ARG A 89 10.82 0.65 3.82
N VAL A 90 10.08 1.09 4.82
CA VAL A 90 9.03 0.29 5.44
C VAL A 90 7.86 0.18 4.45
N VAL A 91 7.57 -1.06 4.02
CA VAL A 91 6.41 -1.35 3.18
C VAL A 91 5.23 -1.67 4.09
N GLY A 92 4.13 -0.93 3.97
CA GLY A 92 3.03 -1.08 4.93
C GLY A 92 1.65 -0.69 4.45
N ILE A 93 0.67 -1.14 5.23
CA ILE A 93 -0.73 -0.71 5.15
C ILE A 93 -0.88 0.48 6.09
N VAL A 94 -1.41 1.58 5.58
CA VAL A 94 -1.52 2.84 6.32
C VAL A 94 -2.95 3.09 6.75
N LEU A 95 -3.12 3.21 8.07
CA LEU A 95 -4.40 3.51 8.70
C LEU A 95 -4.40 4.95 9.23
N ILE A 96 -5.47 5.67 8.99
CA ILE A 96 -5.72 7.00 9.50
C ILE A 96 -6.85 6.91 10.50
N ASN A 97 -6.61 7.40 11.74
CA ASN A 97 -7.54 7.27 12.86
C ASN A 97 -7.97 5.81 13.12
N ASP A 98 -7.05 4.85 12.93
CA ASP A 98 -7.23 3.40 13.11
C ASP A 98 -8.31 2.74 12.22
N THR A 99 -8.99 3.48 11.37
CA THR A 99 -10.15 2.98 10.60
C THR A 99 -10.04 3.17 9.09
N LEU A 100 -9.51 4.31 8.63
CA LEU A 100 -9.45 4.62 7.21
C LEU A 100 -8.15 4.08 6.60
N ASN A 101 -8.27 3.13 5.68
CA ASN A 101 -7.14 2.52 4.97
C ASN A 101 -6.77 3.37 3.75
N LEU A 102 -5.62 4.05 3.78
CA LEU A 102 -5.13 4.91 2.69
C LEU A 102 -4.91 4.13 1.39
N ASN A 103 -4.39 2.89 1.48
CA ASN A 103 -4.14 2.04 0.31
C ASN A 103 -5.44 1.77 -0.46
N GLU A 104 -6.52 1.43 0.26
CA GLU A 104 -7.85 1.19 -0.30
C GLU A 104 -8.44 2.47 -0.88
N ARG A 105 -8.32 3.59 -0.17
CA ARG A 105 -8.87 4.89 -0.63
C ARG A 105 -8.26 5.34 -1.95
N LEU A 106 -6.96 5.11 -2.17
CA LEU A 106 -6.30 5.39 -3.45
C LEU A 106 -6.85 4.53 -4.58
N LEU A 107 -7.10 3.24 -4.33
CA LEU A 107 -7.70 2.33 -5.32
C LEU A 107 -9.15 2.74 -5.64
N GLU A 108 -9.97 3.02 -4.63
CA GLU A 108 -11.36 3.47 -4.79
C GLU A 108 -11.48 4.77 -5.58
N ALA A 109 -10.56 5.70 -5.33
CA ALA A 109 -10.50 6.98 -6.04
C ALA A 109 -9.98 6.85 -7.48
N GLY A 110 -9.44 5.68 -7.85
CA GLY A 110 -8.79 5.47 -9.14
C GLY A 110 -7.47 6.23 -9.27
N LEU A 111 -6.73 6.42 -8.18
CA LEU A 111 -5.47 7.16 -8.14
C LEU A 111 -4.25 6.26 -7.95
N ALA A 112 -4.45 4.95 -7.92
CA ALA A 112 -3.41 3.94 -7.88
C ALA A 112 -3.82 2.68 -8.67
N TRP A 113 -2.82 1.92 -9.10
CA TRP A 113 -2.99 0.53 -9.57
C TRP A 113 -2.86 -0.43 -8.40
N HIS A 114 -3.62 -1.52 -8.41
CA HIS A 114 -3.35 -2.68 -7.56
C HIS A 114 -2.14 -3.43 -8.10
N TYR A 115 -1.04 -3.43 -7.34
CA TYR A 115 0.22 -4.03 -7.76
C TYR A 115 0.25 -5.53 -7.46
N LYS A 116 -0.41 -6.32 -8.30
CA LYS A 116 -0.70 -7.75 -8.13
C LYS A 116 0.53 -8.65 -7.98
N SER A 117 1.71 -8.19 -8.38
CA SER A 117 2.96 -8.91 -8.14
C SER A 117 3.37 -8.95 -6.66
N TYR A 118 2.87 -8.01 -5.86
CA TYR A 118 3.19 -7.88 -4.43
C TYR A 118 2.00 -8.11 -3.50
N ASP A 119 0.77 -8.04 -4.04
CA ASP A 119 -0.44 -8.24 -3.27
C ASP A 119 -1.51 -8.98 -4.10
N ARG A 120 -2.18 -9.96 -3.48
CA ARG A 120 -3.24 -10.74 -4.12
C ARG A 120 -4.60 -10.57 -3.43
N ASN A 121 -4.80 -9.49 -2.69
CA ASN A 121 -6.04 -9.20 -2.01
C ASN A 121 -7.19 -9.02 -3.02
N ALA A 122 -8.18 -9.90 -2.93
CA ALA A 122 -9.32 -9.91 -3.85
C ALA A 122 -10.20 -8.66 -3.70
N GLN A 123 -10.30 -8.10 -2.49
CA GLN A 123 -11.04 -6.85 -2.25
C GLN A 123 -10.35 -5.68 -2.93
N TRP A 124 -9.02 -5.57 -2.85
CA TRP A 124 -8.26 -4.52 -3.51
C TRP A 124 -8.33 -4.62 -5.04
N ALA A 125 -8.30 -5.85 -5.58
CA ALA A 125 -8.54 -6.08 -7.00
C ALA A 125 -9.95 -5.64 -7.42
N LYS A 126 -10.95 -5.83 -6.55
CA LYS A 126 -12.32 -5.36 -6.77
C LYS A 126 -12.41 -3.83 -6.74
N LEU A 127 -11.77 -3.16 -5.78
CA LEU A 127 -11.73 -1.69 -5.71
C LEU A 127 -11.16 -1.07 -6.99
N GLU A 128 -10.03 -1.59 -7.49
CA GLU A 128 -9.46 -1.17 -8.77
C GLU A 128 -10.45 -1.40 -9.94
N LYS A 129 -11.09 -2.58 -9.99
CA LYS A 129 -12.06 -2.91 -11.04
C LYS A 129 -13.27 -1.96 -11.00
N ASP A 130 -13.79 -1.67 -9.82
CA ASP A 130 -14.94 -0.78 -9.64
C ASP A 130 -14.58 0.67 -10.01
N ALA A 131 -13.37 1.15 -9.67
CA ALA A 131 -12.88 2.45 -10.09
C ALA A 131 -12.76 2.56 -11.61
N LYS A 132 -12.25 1.51 -12.28
CA LYS A 132 -12.19 1.41 -13.76
C LYS A 132 -13.58 1.46 -14.40
N ALA A 133 -14.50 0.66 -13.89
CA ALA A 133 -15.88 0.62 -14.41
C ALA A 133 -16.60 1.97 -14.26
N ALA A 134 -16.33 2.67 -13.16
CA ALA A 134 -16.88 4.00 -12.86
C ALA A 134 -16.08 5.16 -13.50
N ARG A 135 -15.02 4.88 -14.27
CA ARG A 135 -14.14 5.88 -14.90
C ARG A 135 -13.64 6.93 -13.92
N ARG A 136 -13.14 6.52 -12.76
CA ARG A 136 -12.61 7.43 -11.74
C ARG A 136 -11.12 7.69 -11.95
N GLY A 137 -10.69 8.92 -11.68
CA GLY A 137 -9.28 9.30 -11.67
C GLY A 137 -8.54 8.91 -12.94
N LEU A 138 -7.53 8.07 -12.84
CA LEU A 138 -6.74 7.51 -13.93
C LEU A 138 -7.58 6.88 -15.05
N TRP A 139 -8.75 6.35 -14.71
CA TRP A 139 -9.57 5.55 -15.61
C TRP A 139 -10.58 6.36 -16.42
N ILE A 140 -10.51 7.70 -16.39
CA ILE A 140 -11.37 8.59 -17.20
C ILE A 140 -11.09 8.38 -18.67
N GLU A 141 -9.81 8.37 -19.05
CA GLU A 141 -9.38 8.12 -20.41
C GLU A 141 -8.81 6.71 -20.58
N PRO A 142 -8.99 6.06 -21.74
CA PRO A 142 -8.37 4.78 -22.00
C PRO A 142 -6.87 4.91 -22.29
N GLY A 143 -6.10 3.87 -21.97
CA GLY A 143 -4.68 3.78 -22.33
C GLY A 143 -3.70 4.25 -21.27
N GLU A 144 -4.14 4.42 -20.03
CA GLU A 144 -3.25 4.74 -18.92
C GLU A 144 -2.16 3.69 -18.73
N ILE A 145 -0.92 4.18 -18.59
CA ILE A 145 0.27 3.33 -18.45
C ILE A 145 0.52 3.11 -16.96
N ALA A 146 0.66 1.84 -16.57
CA ALA A 146 1.00 1.51 -15.20
C ALA A 146 2.40 2.04 -14.80
N PRO A 147 2.60 2.46 -13.53
CA PRO A 147 3.87 3.05 -13.09
C PRO A 147 5.10 2.16 -13.33
N TRP A 148 4.99 0.85 -13.17
CA TRP A 148 6.10 -0.08 -13.45
C TRP A 148 6.47 -0.12 -14.94
N GLU A 149 5.51 0.02 -15.86
CA GLU A 149 5.79 0.12 -17.30
C GLU A 149 6.40 1.49 -17.64
N TRP A 150 5.91 2.55 -17.00
CA TRP A 150 6.51 3.88 -17.11
C TRP A 150 7.97 3.88 -16.71
N ARG A 151 8.31 3.33 -15.52
CA ARG A 151 9.69 3.19 -15.06
C ARG A 151 10.55 2.38 -16.02
N LYS A 152 10.00 1.33 -16.65
CA LYS A 152 10.70 0.52 -17.63
C LYS A 152 11.03 1.31 -18.89
N ARG A 153 10.08 2.09 -19.42
CA ARG A 153 10.30 2.97 -20.58
C ARG A 153 11.36 4.02 -20.29
N GLN A 154 11.25 4.71 -19.16
CA GLN A 154 12.21 5.74 -18.76
C GLN A 154 13.65 5.21 -18.58
N ARG A 155 13.83 3.96 -18.24
CA ARG A 155 15.17 3.31 -18.21
C ARG A 155 15.68 3.04 -19.63
N ALA A 156 14.82 2.49 -20.49
CA ALA A 156 15.20 2.17 -21.87
C ALA A 156 15.52 3.43 -22.72
N GLU A 157 15.02 4.61 -22.34
CA GLU A 157 15.33 5.88 -23.00
C GLU A 157 16.65 6.52 -22.52
N ARG A 158 17.22 6.01 -21.42
CA ARG A 158 18.50 6.52 -20.83
C ARG A 158 19.71 5.68 -21.20
N ASP A 159 19.48 4.44 -21.64
CA ASP A 159 20.52 3.48 -22.08
C ASP A 159 20.77 3.62 -23.60
#